data_a6a4d98aa48be9085e2ce373dbf094ab
#
_entry.id   a6a4d98aa48be9085e2ce373dbf094ab
#
_cell.length_a   1.000
_cell.length_b   1.000
_cell.length_c   1.000
_cell.angle_alpha   90.00
_cell.angle_beta   90.00
_cell.angle_gamma   90.00
#
_symmetry.space_group_name_H-M   'P 1'
#
loop_
_entity.id
_entity.type
_entity.pdbx_description
1 polymer ?
#
loop_
_entity_poly.entity_id
_entity_poly.type
_entity_poly.pdbx_seq_one_letter_code
_entity_poly.pdbx_strand_id
1 'polypeptide(L)'
;VDNLTIEQETLNEAMQHLQTIRDFIRFGVTALRSYEVHLGQGTEDFFAESAAMVLQSLSLEWSADEQILDAKLLPSEKQRIIDVLEKRINQRIPLGYLLNLSYFAGQPYYVDERVLIPRSPVAELIENQFNPFFSNGLANAQGGVNQLPHTDHPIEPTRMLDLCTGSGCIAIALAYAFPDATVDAVDISRDALEVAAINVDYHNKEDQVSLIESNLLEKIPAQRQYDLIISNPPYVDASDMADLPQEFLHEPELALAAGRDGLDLVRHILAQAADYLTDNGLLVIEVGNSEWALRQAFAKIKFHWLHFNRGGAGVFALTAQQCRLHQAEFKAALDA
;
A
#
# COMPACT_ATOMS: atom_id res chain seq x y z
N VAL A 1 7.72 18.69 20.90
CA VAL A 1 7.65 19.81 19.94
C VAL A 1 6.21 20.23 19.93
N ASP A 2 5.92 21.49 20.31
CA ASP A 2 4.55 22.02 20.21
C ASP A 2 4.14 21.99 18.74
N ASN A 3 3.03 21.32 18.43
CA ASN A 3 2.53 21.25 17.08
C ASN A 3 2.17 22.64 16.58
N LEU A 4 2.73 23.01 15.43
CA LEU A 4 2.29 24.20 14.72
C LEU A 4 0.85 23.99 14.26
N THR A 5 -0.07 24.83 14.72
CA THR A 5 -1.50 24.78 14.34
C THR A 5 -1.84 25.99 13.50
N ILE A 6 -2.68 25.81 12.48
CA ILE A 6 -3.18 26.92 11.68
C ILE A 6 -4.26 27.67 12.47
N GLU A 7 -4.13 28.98 12.55
CA GLU A 7 -5.05 29.85 13.29
C GLU A 7 -6.34 30.11 12.51
N GLN A 8 -7.44 30.25 13.24
CA GLN A 8 -8.76 30.53 12.64
C GLN A 8 -8.78 31.84 11.83
N GLU A 9 -7.96 32.82 12.21
CA GLU A 9 -7.83 34.08 11.48
C GLU A 9 -7.30 33.83 10.06
N THR A 10 -6.25 33.03 9.90
CA THR A 10 -5.69 32.66 8.60
C THR A 10 -6.70 31.90 7.72
N LEU A 11 -7.49 31.00 8.33
CA LEU A 11 -8.55 30.27 7.61
C LEU A 11 -9.67 31.22 7.17
N ASN A 12 -10.06 32.19 8.01
CA ASN A 12 -11.06 33.20 7.68
C ASN A 12 -10.59 34.11 6.54
N GLU A 13 -9.31 34.53 6.53
CA GLU A 13 -8.72 35.30 5.44
C GLU A 13 -8.76 34.50 4.11
N ALA A 14 -8.40 33.22 4.15
CA ALA A 14 -8.48 32.35 2.98
C ALA A 14 -9.92 32.27 2.45
N MET A 15 -10.92 32.06 3.32
CA MET A 15 -12.33 32.04 2.96
C MET A 15 -12.80 33.32 2.30
N GLN A 16 -12.34 34.47 2.79
CA GLN A 16 -12.76 35.79 2.32
C GLN A 16 -12.09 36.18 1.00
N HIS A 17 -10.81 35.90 0.83
CA HIS A 17 -9.99 36.47 -0.25
C HIS A 17 -9.68 35.48 -1.39
N LEU A 18 -9.58 34.15 -1.15
CA LEU A 18 -9.36 33.19 -2.20
C LEU A 18 -10.67 32.93 -2.98
N GLN A 19 -10.56 32.77 -4.30
CA GLN A 19 -11.74 32.68 -5.17
C GLN A 19 -11.79 31.39 -5.99
N THR A 20 -10.65 30.91 -6.46
CA THR A 20 -10.58 29.82 -7.44
C THR A 20 -10.00 28.55 -6.83
N ILE A 21 -10.21 27.40 -7.52
CA ILE A 21 -9.58 26.12 -7.16
C ILE A 21 -8.05 26.30 -7.09
N ARG A 22 -7.46 26.97 -8.07
CA ARG A 22 -6.01 27.26 -8.12
C ARG A 22 -5.52 28.04 -6.90
N ASP A 23 -6.30 29.03 -6.42
CA ASP A 23 -5.95 29.78 -5.21
C ASP A 23 -5.85 28.87 -3.98
N PHE A 24 -6.81 27.95 -3.81
CA PHE A 24 -6.83 27.01 -2.69
C PHE A 24 -5.73 25.97 -2.79
N ILE A 25 -5.39 25.47 -3.98
CA ILE A 25 -4.23 24.57 -4.16
C ILE A 25 -2.95 25.30 -3.75
N ARG A 26 -2.69 26.51 -4.26
CA ARG A 26 -1.51 27.29 -3.89
C ARG A 26 -1.47 27.56 -2.38
N PHE A 27 -2.61 27.93 -1.78
CA PHE A 27 -2.70 28.18 -0.34
C PHE A 27 -2.39 26.94 0.47
N GLY A 28 -2.98 25.78 0.10
CA GLY A 28 -2.73 24.50 0.75
C GLY A 28 -1.25 24.10 0.73
N VAL A 29 -0.55 24.27 -0.42
CA VAL A 29 0.90 24.04 -0.50
C VAL A 29 1.67 24.87 0.52
N THR A 30 1.33 26.17 0.61
CA THR A 30 1.98 27.07 1.55
C THR A 30 1.71 26.68 2.99
N ALA A 31 0.45 26.37 3.32
CA ALA A 31 0.04 26.00 4.66
C ALA A 31 0.69 24.68 5.10
N LEU A 32 0.56 23.60 4.30
CA LEU A 32 1.14 22.29 4.63
C LEU A 32 2.66 22.38 4.91
N ARG A 33 3.39 23.18 4.13
CA ARG A 33 4.83 23.41 4.36
C ARG A 33 5.10 24.24 5.61
N SER A 34 4.37 25.35 5.80
CA SER A 34 4.61 26.27 6.92
C SER A 34 4.32 25.64 8.28
N TYR A 35 3.39 24.70 8.31
CA TYR A 35 3.02 23.94 9.51
C TYR A 35 3.71 22.58 9.61
N GLU A 36 4.74 22.34 8.79
CA GLU A 36 5.61 21.15 8.83
C GLU A 36 4.82 19.84 8.84
N VAL A 37 3.79 19.75 7.99
CA VAL A 37 2.99 18.53 7.84
C VAL A 37 3.88 17.45 7.22
N HIS A 38 3.91 16.26 7.84
CA HIS A 38 4.62 15.13 7.28
C HIS A 38 3.79 14.47 6.18
N LEU A 39 4.46 14.16 5.06
CA LEU A 39 3.88 13.43 3.92
C LEU A 39 4.38 11.98 3.90
N GLY A 40 3.95 11.17 2.94
CA GLY A 40 4.38 9.77 2.77
C GLY A 40 3.25 8.76 2.86
N GLN A 41 2.02 9.22 3.10
CA GLN A 41 0.82 8.36 3.13
C GLN A 41 -0.03 8.59 1.87
N GLY A 42 0.60 8.45 0.69
CA GLY A 42 -0.02 8.64 -0.63
C GLY A 42 0.83 9.48 -1.57
N THR A 43 1.51 10.50 -1.08
CA THR A 43 2.46 11.32 -1.85
C THR A 43 3.54 11.89 -0.94
N GLU A 44 4.69 12.23 -1.52
CA GLU A 44 5.78 12.98 -0.87
C GLU A 44 5.85 14.45 -1.37
N ASP A 45 4.91 14.84 -2.24
CA ASP A 45 4.88 16.16 -2.87
C ASP A 45 3.73 17.01 -2.32
N PHE A 46 4.06 18.18 -1.75
CA PHE A 46 3.08 19.11 -1.18
C PHE A 46 2.08 19.65 -2.20
N PHE A 47 2.50 19.80 -3.47
CA PHE A 47 1.58 20.23 -4.50
C PHE A 47 0.57 19.14 -4.83
N ALA A 48 1.04 17.90 -4.97
CA ALA A 48 0.18 16.75 -5.21
C ALA A 48 -0.80 16.54 -4.04
N GLU A 49 -0.34 16.62 -2.78
CA GLU A 49 -1.19 16.51 -1.59
C GLU A 49 -2.27 17.62 -1.58
N SER A 50 -1.86 18.87 -1.79
CA SER A 50 -2.80 20.01 -1.80
C SER A 50 -3.78 19.94 -2.97
N ALA A 51 -3.32 19.56 -4.15
CA ALA A 51 -4.20 19.40 -5.31
C ALA A 51 -5.21 18.26 -5.10
N ALA A 52 -4.77 17.11 -4.60
CA ALA A 52 -5.66 16.01 -4.23
C ALA A 52 -6.71 16.45 -3.20
N MET A 53 -6.28 17.13 -2.13
CA MET A 53 -7.15 17.67 -1.09
C MET A 53 -8.26 18.55 -1.68
N VAL A 54 -7.90 19.52 -2.52
CA VAL A 54 -8.85 20.47 -3.09
C VAL A 54 -9.77 19.80 -4.10
N LEU A 55 -9.23 19.06 -5.07
CA LEU A 55 -10.00 18.42 -6.13
C LEU A 55 -10.97 17.38 -5.57
N GLN A 56 -10.51 16.50 -4.68
CA GLN A 56 -11.35 15.45 -4.11
C GLN A 56 -12.42 16.01 -3.16
N SER A 57 -12.13 17.10 -2.41
CA SER A 57 -13.15 17.82 -1.63
C SER A 57 -14.28 18.37 -2.50
N LEU A 58 -14.03 18.56 -3.79
CA LEU A 58 -14.99 19.04 -4.79
C LEU A 58 -15.58 17.90 -5.64
N SER A 59 -15.21 16.65 -5.37
CA SER A 59 -15.56 15.48 -6.19
C SER A 59 -15.10 15.62 -7.65
N LEU A 60 -13.94 16.25 -7.86
CA LEU A 60 -13.29 16.39 -9.15
C LEU A 60 -12.19 15.34 -9.29
N GLU A 61 -12.09 14.75 -10.49
CA GLU A 61 -11.04 13.81 -10.83
C GLU A 61 -9.71 14.54 -11.08
N TRP A 62 -8.60 13.83 -10.88
CA TRP A 62 -7.25 14.34 -11.20
C TRP A 62 -7.07 14.68 -12.69
N SER A 63 -7.83 14.01 -13.56
CA SER A 63 -7.86 14.24 -15.02
C SER A 63 -8.71 15.42 -15.45
N ALA A 64 -9.29 16.17 -14.52
CA ALA A 64 -10.13 17.34 -14.85
C ALA A 64 -9.37 18.34 -15.71
N ASP A 65 -10.07 18.98 -16.66
CA ASP A 65 -9.48 19.99 -17.54
C ASP A 65 -8.83 21.11 -16.72
N GLU A 66 -7.59 21.48 -17.07
CA GLU A 66 -6.85 22.51 -16.36
C GLU A 66 -7.60 23.85 -16.27
N GLN A 67 -8.47 24.16 -17.23
CA GLN A 67 -9.30 25.36 -17.23
C GLN A 67 -10.25 25.42 -16.05
N ILE A 68 -10.67 24.27 -15.48
CA ILE A 68 -11.56 24.24 -14.32
C ILE A 68 -10.90 24.84 -13.09
N LEU A 69 -9.57 24.84 -13.02
CA LEU A 69 -8.81 25.37 -11.88
C LEU A 69 -9.05 26.88 -11.65
N ASP A 70 -9.46 27.59 -12.68
CA ASP A 70 -9.77 29.02 -12.61
C ASP A 70 -11.26 29.30 -12.28
N ALA A 71 -12.06 28.24 -12.11
CA ALA A 71 -13.45 28.37 -11.70
C ALA A 71 -13.54 28.88 -10.24
N LYS A 72 -14.51 29.77 -10.01
CA LYS A 72 -14.78 30.32 -8.68
C LYS A 72 -15.58 29.33 -7.85
N LEU A 73 -15.18 29.21 -6.59
CA LEU A 73 -15.79 28.34 -5.62
C LEU A 73 -16.96 29.01 -4.90
N LEU A 74 -17.99 28.21 -4.63
CA LEU A 74 -19.07 28.60 -3.72
C LEU A 74 -18.57 28.66 -2.27
N PRO A 75 -19.20 29.45 -1.38
CA PRO A 75 -18.82 29.48 0.04
C PRO A 75 -18.83 28.09 0.71
N SER A 76 -19.78 27.23 0.35
CA SER A 76 -19.87 25.86 0.89
C SER A 76 -18.75 24.94 0.39
N GLU A 77 -18.24 25.15 -0.83
CA GLU A 77 -17.10 24.41 -1.38
C GLU A 77 -15.79 24.83 -0.71
N LYS A 78 -15.61 26.14 -0.53
CA LYS A 78 -14.47 26.69 0.21
C LYS A 78 -14.44 26.14 1.63
N GLN A 79 -15.61 26.09 2.32
CA GLN A 79 -15.70 25.58 3.69
C GLN A 79 -15.24 24.12 3.78
N ARG A 80 -15.70 23.25 2.86
CA ARG A 80 -15.26 21.84 2.82
C ARG A 80 -13.74 21.71 2.70
N ILE A 81 -13.12 22.50 1.80
CA ILE A 81 -11.66 22.49 1.61
C ILE A 81 -10.95 22.93 2.89
N ILE A 82 -11.43 24.01 3.50
CA ILE A 82 -10.86 24.57 4.75
C ILE A 82 -10.99 23.58 5.90
N ASP A 83 -12.13 22.90 6.05
CA ASP A 83 -12.37 21.91 7.11
C ASP A 83 -11.37 20.72 6.98
N VAL A 84 -11.08 20.27 5.75
CA VAL A 84 -10.10 19.22 5.50
C VAL A 84 -8.69 19.72 5.81
N LEU A 85 -8.32 20.91 5.34
CA LEU A 85 -7.00 21.51 5.57
C LEU A 85 -6.73 21.72 7.07
N GLU A 86 -7.70 22.24 7.81
CA GLU A 86 -7.61 22.45 9.26
C GLU A 86 -7.33 21.13 9.99
N LYS A 87 -8.12 20.09 9.72
CA LYS A 87 -7.92 18.79 10.34
C LYS A 87 -6.56 18.17 9.96
N ARG A 88 -6.18 18.31 8.70
CA ARG A 88 -4.89 17.79 8.19
C ARG A 88 -3.72 18.44 8.93
N ILE A 89 -3.77 19.74 9.21
CA ILE A 89 -2.73 20.48 9.91
C ILE A 89 -2.83 20.28 11.42
N ASN A 90 -4.00 20.59 12.01
CA ASN A 90 -4.15 20.70 13.47
C ASN A 90 -4.23 19.34 14.16
N GLN A 91 -4.81 18.34 13.49
CA GLN A 91 -5.00 16.99 14.05
C GLN A 91 -4.04 15.96 13.42
N ARG A 92 -3.25 16.36 12.40
CA ARG A 92 -2.29 15.50 11.71
C ARG A 92 -2.94 14.26 11.06
N ILE A 93 -4.25 14.29 10.82
CA ILE A 93 -4.96 13.18 10.19
C ILE A 93 -4.51 13.08 8.72
N PRO A 94 -4.10 11.89 8.24
CA PRO A 94 -3.75 11.65 6.84
C PRO A 94 -4.88 12.02 5.89
N LEU A 95 -4.52 12.58 4.72
CA LEU A 95 -5.52 13.00 3.72
C LEU A 95 -6.43 11.84 3.27
N GLY A 96 -5.88 10.65 3.11
CA GLY A 96 -6.66 9.46 2.74
C GLY A 96 -7.81 9.18 3.70
N TYR A 97 -7.61 9.35 5.01
CA TYR A 97 -8.67 9.16 6.01
C TYR A 97 -9.67 10.31 6.03
N LEU A 98 -9.21 11.56 5.86
CA LEU A 98 -10.11 12.71 5.81
C LEU A 98 -11.10 12.65 4.63
N LEU A 99 -10.69 12.01 3.54
CA LEU A 99 -11.48 11.89 2.31
C LEU A 99 -12.07 10.48 2.11
N ASN A 100 -11.71 9.52 2.97
CA ASN A 100 -12.00 8.10 2.82
C ASN A 100 -11.63 7.57 1.43
N LEU A 101 -10.50 8.01 0.91
CA LEU A 101 -10.05 7.71 -0.46
C LEU A 101 -8.54 7.63 -0.54
N SER A 102 -8.05 6.55 -1.14
CA SER A 102 -6.67 6.39 -1.56
C SER A 102 -6.61 5.75 -2.94
N TYR A 103 -5.46 5.82 -3.60
CA TYR A 103 -5.27 5.22 -4.92
C TYR A 103 -4.16 4.17 -4.87
N PHE A 104 -4.38 3.04 -5.56
CA PHE A 104 -3.38 1.99 -5.70
C PHE A 104 -3.51 1.34 -7.08
N ALA A 105 -2.40 1.14 -7.79
CA ALA A 105 -2.40 0.57 -9.16
C ALA A 105 -3.45 1.22 -10.09
N GLY A 106 -3.59 2.56 -10.01
CA GLY A 106 -4.51 3.33 -10.84
C GLY A 106 -6.00 3.24 -10.46
N GLN A 107 -6.35 2.54 -9.39
CA GLN A 107 -7.73 2.38 -8.91
C GLN A 107 -7.97 3.09 -7.58
N PRO A 108 -9.19 3.62 -7.33
CA PRO A 108 -9.58 4.22 -6.07
C PRO A 108 -9.97 3.15 -5.02
N TYR A 109 -9.64 3.38 -3.75
CA TYR A 109 -9.99 2.50 -2.63
C TYR A 109 -10.52 3.32 -1.47
N TYR A 110 -11.59 2.85 -0.85
CA TYR A 110 -12.04 3.33 0.45
C TYR A 110 -11.00 2.97 1.52
N VAL A 111 -10.66 3.94 2.35
CA VAL A 111 -9.77 3.75 3.50
C VAL A 111 -10.27 4.55 4.70
N ASP A 112 -10.03 4.02 5.89
CA ASP A 112 -10.20 4.70 7.18
C ASP A 112 -9.15 4.17 8.17
N GLU A 113 -9.20 4.61 9.42
CA GLU A 113 -8.23 4.28 10.48
C GLU A 113 -8.10 2.78 10.81
N ARG A 114 -8.92 1.91 10.22
CA ARG A 114 -8.85 0.46 10.39
C ARG A 114 -7.79 -0.21 9.52
N VAL A 115 -7.27 0.49 8.50
CA VAL A 115 -6.33 -0.09 7.51
C VAL A 115 -5.16 0.85 7.24
N LEU A 116 -4.02 0.28 6.85
CA LEU A 116 -2.92 1.03 6.27
C LEU A 116 -3.36 1.73 4.97
N ILE A 117 -2.95 2.97 4.78
CA ILE A 117 -3.17 3.68 3.50
C ILE A 117 -2.31 3.03 2.42
N PRO A 118 -2.91 2.56 1.29
CA PRO A 118 -2.19 1.92 0.19
C PRO A 118 -1.04 2.77 -0.36
N ARG A 119 0.20 2.25 -0.30
CA ARG A 119 1.42 2.94 -0.79
C ARG A 119 2.52 1.99 -1.24
N SER A 120 2.24 0.69 -1.30
CA SER A 120 3.22 -0.34 -1.65
C SER A 120 3.74 -0.21 -3.09
N PRO A 121 5.05 -0.29 -3.32
CA PRO A 121 5.63 -0.29 -4.66
C PRO A 121 5.27 -1.55 -5.47
N VAL A 122 4.71 -2.60 -4.87
CA VAL A 122 4.26 -3.80 -5.58
C VAL A 122 3.18 -3.51 -6.62
N ALA A 123 2.51 -2.35 -6.56
CA ALA A 123 1.62 -1.87 -7.62
C ALA A 123 2.28 -1.92 -9.01
N GLU A 124 3.56 -1.55 -9.11
CA GLU A 124 4.31 -1.57 -10.38
C GLU A 124 4.52 -3.01 -10.90
N LEU A 125 4.69 -4.00 -10.01
CA LEU A 125 4.76 -5.41 -10.40
C LEU A 125 3.42 -5.91 -10.94
N ILE A 126 2.33 -5.56 -10.26
CA ILE A 126 0.98 -5.97 -10.64
C ILE A 126 0.59 -5.38 -11.99
N GLU A 127 0.82 -4.07 -12.19
CA GLU A 127 0.56 -3.38 -13.47
C GLU A 127 1.35 -3.99 -14.63
N ASN A 128 2.56 -4.51 -14.36
CA ASN A 128 3.39 -5.22 -15.33
C ASN A 128 3.13 -6.74 -15.34
N GLN A 129 2.08 -7.23 -14.65
CA GLN A 129 1.71 -8.65 -14.58
C GLN A 129 2.87 -9.57 -14.20
N PHE A 130 3.76 -9.11 -13.33
CA PHE A 130 4.97 -9.83 -12.90
C PHE A 130 5.85 -10.32 -14.06
N ASN A 131 5.86 -9.60 -15.17
CA ASN A 131 6.71 -9.94 -16.31
C ASN A 131 8.22 -9.80 -15.95
N PRO A 132 9.11 -10.75 -16.30
CA PRO A 132 8.88 -11.89 -17.21
C PRO A 132 8.52 -13.22 -16.51
N PHE A 133 8.13 -13.22 -15.25
CA PHE A 133 7.91 -14.46 -14.49
C PHE A 133 6.67 -15.22 -14.97
N PHE A 134 5.54 -14.53 -15.19
CA PHE A 134 4.31 -15.13 -15.72
C PHE A 134 4.17 -14.89 -17.22
N SER A 135 3.61 -15.87 -17.94
CA SER A 135 3.56 -15.91 -19.41
C SER A 135 2.68 -14.84 -20.05
N ASN A 136 1.70 -14.31 -19.31
CA ASN A 136 0.79 -13.27 -19.81
C ASN A 136 1.40 -11.87 -19.83
N GLY A 137 2.63 -11.71 -19.38
CA GLY A 137 3.30 -10.44 -19.47
C GLY A 137 3.34 -9.97 -20.93
N LEU A 138 2.77 -8.81 -21.20
CA LEU A 138 2.86 -8.16 -22.50
C LEU A 138 4.34 -8.11 -22.90
N ALA A 139 4.72 -8.85 -23.93
CA ALA A 139 6.10 -8.98 -24.42
C ALA A 139 6.74 -7.62 -24.82
N ASN A 140 6.01 -6.51 -24.63
CA ASN A 140 6.37 -5.15 -25.01
C ASN A 140 6.29 -4.15 -23.84
N ALA A 141 6.28 -4.56 -22.58
CA ALA A 141 6.44 -3.63 -21.47
C ALA A 141 7.86 -3.04 -21.54
N GLN A 142 7.98 -1.94 -22.25
CA GLN A 142 9.22 -1.18 -22.35
C GLN A 142 9.61 -0.68 -20.96
N GLY A 143 10.73 -1.19 -20.45
CA GLY A 143 11.42 -0.58 -19.34
C GLY A 143 11.14 -1.16 -17.94
N GLY A 144 10.74 -2.40 -17.80
CA GLY A 144 10.70 -3.06 -16.49
C GLY A 144 12.10 -3.16 -15.87
N VAL A 145 12.37 -2.37 -14.85
CA VAL A 145 13.63 -2.44 -14.07
C VAL A 145 13.63 -3.64 -13.12
N ASN A 146 12.47 -4.30 -13.01
CA ASN A 146 12.24 -5.40 -12.07
C ASN A 146 12.89 -6.67 -12.59
N GLN A 147 13.99 -7.04 -11.96
CA GLN A 147 14.68 -8.31 -12.23
C GLN A 147 14.00 -9.44 -11.43
N LEU A 148 12.77 -9.80 -11.80
CA LEU A 148 12.16 -11.01 -11.26
C LEU A 148 13.01 -12.23 -11.66
N PRO A 149 12.98 -13.30 -10.83
CA PRO A 149 13.66 -14.54 -11.17
C PRO A 149 13.22 -15.04 -12.55
N HIS A 150 14.17 -15.49 -13.37
CA HIS A 150 13.82 -16.10 -14.63
C HIS A 150 13.25 -17.49 -14.40
N THR A 151 12.19 -17.84 -15.11
CA THR A 151 11.64 -19.20 -15.13
C THR A 151 11.69 -19.78 -16.54
N ASP A 152 12.12 -21.04 -16.66
CA ASP A 152 12.12 -21.77 -17.93
C ASP A 152 10.72 -22.25 -18.32
N HIS A 153 9.77 -22.21 -17.38
CA HIS A 153 8.39 -22.66 -17.53
C HIS A 153 7.42 -21.61 -17.00
N PRO A 154 7.24 -20.48 -17.71
CA PRO A 154 6.28 -19.46 -17.32
C PRO A 154 4.86 -20.07 -17.33
N ILE A 155 4.07 -19.72 -16.33
CA ILE A 155 2.68 -20.16 -16.18
C ILE A 155 1.75 -18.96 -16.21
N GLU A 156 0.49 -19.18 -16.55
CA GLU A 156 -0.59 -18.24 -16.26
C GLU A 156 -1.07 -18.51 -14.84
N PRO A 157 -1.00 -17.52 -13.93
CA PRO A 157 -1.44 -17.75 -12.56
C PRO A 157 -2.95 -17.96 -12.53
N THR A 158 -3.38 -18.97 -11.81
CA THR A 158 -4.80 -19.31 -11.64
C THR A 158 -5.30 -19.08 -10.22
N ARG A 159 -4.38 -19.13 -9.24
CA ARG A 159 -4.69 -18.87 -7.85
C ARG A 159 -3.57 -18.09 -7.18
N MET A 160 -3.95 -17.00 -6.53
CA MET A 160 -3.02 -16.11 -5.85
C MET A 160 -3.46 -15.90 -4.40
N LEU A 161 -2.51 -15.52 -3.55
CA LEU A 161 -2.71 -15.25 -2.14
C LEU A 161 -2.09 -13.90 -1.78
N ASP A 162 -2.90 -13.02 -1.20
CA ASP A 162 -2.49 -11.75 -0.60
C ASP A 162 -2.55 -11.88 0.92
N LEU A 163 -1.40 -11.89 1.58
CA LEU A 163 -1.28 -11.97 3.04
C LEU A 163 -1.12 -10.58 3.65
N CYS A 164 -1.83 -10.31 4.75
CA CYS A 164 -1.93 -9.00 5.39
C CYS A 164 -2.58 -7.99 4.42
N THR A 165 -3.75 -8.38 3.90
CA THR A 165 -4.40 -7.68 2.78
C THR A 165 -4.87 -6.26 3.11
N GLY A 166 -5.09 -5.92 4.39
CA GLY A 166 -5.54 -4.60 4.84
C GLY A 166 -6.82 -4.16 4.14
N SER A 167 -6.74 -3.10 3.33
CA SER A 167 -7.86 -2.58 2.53
C SER A 167 -8.28 -3.46 1.36
N GLY A 168 -7.58 -4.57 1.08
CA GLY A 168 -7.81 -5.43 -0.08
C GLY A 168 -7.20 -4.89 -1.39
N CYS A 169 -6.43 -3.82 -1.34
CA CYS A 169 -5.95 -3.12 -2.55
C CYS A 169 -5.05 -3.99 -3.43
N ILE A 170 -4.15 -4.79 -2.84
CA ILE A 170 -3.28 -5.72 -3.58
C ILE A 170 -4.12 -6.83 -4.20
N ALA A 171 -4.99 -7.48 -3.43
CA ALA A 171 -5.85 -8.55 -3.91
C ALA A 171 -6.75 -8.11 -5.08
N ILE A 172 -7.37 -6.94 -4.97
CA ILE A 172 -8.24 -6.37 -6.01
C ILE A 172 -7.43 -5.99 -7.26
N ALA A 173 -6.25 -5.37 -7.08
CA ALA A 173 -5.37 -5.05 -8.20
C ALA A 173 -4.91 -6.31 -8.94
N LEU A 174 -4.60 -7.40 -8.22
CA LEU A 174 -4.32 -8.72 -8.82
C LEU A 174 -5.51 -9.25 -9.63
N ALA A 175 -6.74 -9.12 -9.12
CA ALA A 175 -7.95 -9.53 -9.82
C ALA A 175 -8.25 -8.69 -11.08
N TYR A 176 -7.71 -7.47 -11.18
CA TYR A 176 -7.72 -6.69 -12.42
C TYR A 176 -6.64 -7.15 -13.40
N ALA A 177 -5.43 -7.38 -12.90
CA ALA A 177 -4.29 -7.78 -13.74
C ALA A 177 -4.46 -9.21 -14.31
N PHE A 178 -5.14 -10.10 -13.58
CA PHE A 178 -5.34 -11.51 -13.94
C PHE A 178 -6.83 -11.89 -13.85
N PRO A 179 -7.63 -11.54 -14.87
CA PRO A 179 -9.09 -11.69 -14.82
C PRO A 179 -9.59 -13.14 -14.64
N ASP A 180 -8.82 -14.12 -15.05
CA ASP A 180 -9.17 -15.53 -14.99
C ASP A 180 -8.68 -16.23 -13.69
N ALA A 181 -7.93 -15.51 -12.85
CA ALA A 181 -7.42 -16.03 -11.59
C ALA A 181 -8.35 -15.72 -10.41
N THR A 182 -8.24 -16.53 -9.35
CA THR A 182 -8.84 -16.25 -8.05
C THR A 182 -7.79 -15.78 -7.05
N VAL A 183 -8.19 -14.91 -6.13
CA VAL A 183 -7.31 -14.34 -5.11
C VAL A 183 -7.92 -14.62 -3.73
N ASP A 184 -7.19 -15.33 -2.88
CA ASP A 184 -7.49 -15.39 -1.46
C ASP A 184 -6.80 -14.19 -0.78
N ALA A 185 -7.56 -13.35 -0.08
CA ALA A 185 -7.09 -12.18 0.62
C ALA A 185 -7.22 -12.38 2.13
N VAL A 186 -6.10 -12.42 2.82
CA VAL A 186 -6.01 -12.84 4.22
C VAL A 186 -5.60 -11.68 5.10
N ASP A 187 -6.31 -11.50 6.20
CA ASP A 187 -5.91 -10.62 7.29
C ASP A 187 -6.31 -11.21 8.64
N ILE A 188 -5.57 -10.88 9.68
CA ILE A 188 -5.91 -11.23 11.07
C ILE A 188 -6.96 -10.28 11.62
N SER A 189 -7.01 -9.04 11.13
CA SER A 189 -7.92 -7.98 11.57
C SER A 189 -9.26 -8.12 10.86
N ARG A 190 -10.30 -8.41 11.63
CA ARG A 190 -11.67 -8.38 11.12
C ARG A 190 -12.08 -6.99 10.63
N ASP A 191 -11.63 -5.95 11.33
CA ASP A 191 -11.93 -4.56 10.97
C ASP A 191 -11.31 -4.19 9.62
N ALA A 192 -10.09 -4.67 9.33
CA ALA A 192 -9.46 -4.52 8.03
C ALA A 192 -10.24 -5.25 6.93
N LEU A 193 -10.70 -6.48 7.21
CA LEU A 193 -11.51 -7.25 6.25
C LEU A 193 -12.88 -6.61 5.98
N GLU A 194 -13.45 -5.87 6.93
CA GLU A 194 -14.66 -5.09 6.68
C GLU A 194 -14.40 -3.94 5.68
N VAL A 195 -13.24 -3.28 5.77
CA VAL A 195 -12.81 -2.29 4.76
C VAL A 195 -12.54 -2.97 3.42
N ALA A 196 -11.84 -4.09 3.42
CA ALA A 196 -11.59 -4.87 2.20
C ALA A 196 -12.91 -5.29 1.52
N ALA A 197 -13.93 -5.68 2.30
CA ALA A 197 -15.24 -6.04 1.76
C ALA A 197 -15.94 -4.87 1.06
N ILE A 198 -15.85 -3.64 1.61
CA ILE A 198 -16.35 -2.43 0.95
C ILE A 198 -15.67 -2.24 -0.40
N ASN A 199 -14.35 -2.44 -0.46
CA ASN A 199 -13.59 -2.28 -1.70
C ASN A 199 -13.88 -3.40 -2.70
N VAL A 200 -13.99 -4.64 -2.27
CA VAL A 200 -14.34 -5.78 -3.15
C VAL A 200 -15.70 -5.57 -3.81
N ASP A 201 -16.72 -5.15 -3.04
CA ASP A 201 -18.05 -4.79 -3.52
C ASP A 201 -18.00 -3.60 -4.50
N TYR A 202 -17.32 -2.52 -4.13
CA TYR A 202 -17.16 -1.34 -4.99
C TYR A 202 -16.54 -1.67 -6.37
N HIS A 203 -15.56 -2.58 -6.39
CA HIS A 203 -14.88 -3.02 -7.61
C HIS A 203 -15.58 -4.20 -8.33
N ASN A 204 -16.68 -4.73 -7.80
CA ASN A 204 -17.41 -5.90 -8.32
C ASN A 204 -16.46 -7.11 -8.49
N LYS A 205 -15.70 -7.44 -7.44
CA LYS A 205 -14.71 -8.52 -7.45
C LYS A 205 -15.03 -9.69 -6.51
N GLU A 206 -16.27 -9.83 -6.03
CA GLU A 206 -16.73 -10.84 -5.09
C GLU A 206 -16.57 -12.26 -5.63
N ASP A 207 -16.67 -12.44 -6.94
CA ASP A 207 -16.49 -13.74 -7.60
C ASP A 207 -15.01 -14.14 -7.74
N GLN A 208 -14.07 -13.18 -7.62
CA GLN A 208 -12.65 -13.40 -7.79
C GLN A 208 -11.85 -13.32 -6.49
N VAL A 209 -12.25 -12.44 -5.54
CA VAL A 209 -11.52 -12.18 -4.30
C VAL A 209 -12.27 -12.76 -3.12
N SER A 210 -11.64 -13.69 -2.40
CA SER A 210 -12.18 -14.32 -1.20
C SER A 210 -11.48 -13.76 0.04
N LEU A 211 -12.23 -13.10 0.93
CA LEU A 211 -11.72 -12.55 2.18
C LEU A 211 -11.69 -13.62 3.27
N ILE A 212 -10.54 -13.80 3.93
CA ILE A 212 -10.31 -14.84 4.92
C ILE A 212 -9.71 -14.26 6.19
N GLU A 213 -10.41 -14.35 7.31
CA GLU A 213 -9.88 -13.99 8.62
C GLU A 213 -8.96 -15.10 9.14
N SER A 214 -7.64 -14.85 9.12
CA SER A 214 -6.63 -15.82 9.54
C SER A 214 -5.36 -15.12 10.02
N ASN A 215 -4.68 -15.69 10.99
CA ASN A 215 -3.30 -15.35 11.29
C ASN A 215 -2.42 -16.03 10.23
N LEU A 216 -1.99 -15.22 9.25
CA LEU A 216 -1.26 -15.72 8.08
C LEU A 216 -1.94 -16.96 7.47
N LEU A 217 -1.23 -18.08 7.39
CA LEU A 217 -1.65 -19.32 6.71
C LEU A 217 -2.43 -20.30 7.60
N GLU A 218 -2.69 -19.99 8.87
CA GLU A 218 -3.26 -20.93 9.85
C GLU A 218 -4.62 -21.53 9.43
N LYS A 219 -5.49 -20.74 8.80
CA LYS A 219 -6.81 -21.22 8.34
C LYS A 219 -6.83 -21.60 6.85
N ILE A 220 -5.70 -21.50 6.15
CA ILE A 220 -5.61 -21.93 4.77
C ILE A 220 -5.46 -23.44 4.71
N PRO A 221 -6.30 -24.16 3.95
CA PRO A 221 -6.18 -25.61 3.81
C PRO A 221 -4.80 -26.01 3.28
N ALA A 222 -4.14 -26.97 3.93
CA ALA A 222 -2.78 -27.41 3.58
C ALA A 222 -2.62 -27.92 2.12
N GLN A 223 -3.73 -28.35 1.49
CA GLN A 223 -3.72 -28.80 0.10
C GLN A 223 -3.88 -27.65 -0.91
N ARG A 224 -4.20 -26.43 -0.44
CA ARG A 224 -4.37 -25.27 -1.30
C ARG A 224 -3.01 -24.71 -1.67
N GLN A 225 -2.73 -24.68 -2.96
CA GLN A 225 -1.48 -24.15 -3.49
C GLN A 225 -1.73 -22.91 -4.35
N TYR A 226 -0.74 -22.03 -4.40
CA TYR A 226 -0.79 -20.74 -5.05
C TYR A 226 0.35 -20.57 -6.05
N ASP A 227 0.04 -19.95 -7.18
CA ASP A 227 1.03 -19.56 -8.18
C ASP A 227 1.77 -18.30 -7.78
N LEU A 228 1.10 -17.44 -6.98
CA LEU A 228 1.69 -16.24 -6.36
C LEU A 228 1.25 -16.17 -4.90
N ILE A 229 2.22 -15.99 -4.01
CA ILE A 229 2.00 -15.50 -2.66
C ILE A 229 2.66 -14.13 -2.58
N ILE A 230 1.87 -13.11 -2.26
CA ILE A 230 2.34 -11.73 -2.08
C ILE A 230 1.96 -11.23 -0.70
N SER A 231 2.80 -10.41 -0.11
CA SER A 231 2.53 -9.77 1.17
C SER A 231 3.22 -8.43 1.30
N ASN A 232 2.47 -7.46 1.81
CA ASN A 232 3.03 -6.27 2.44
C ASN A 232 2.71 -6.35 3.94
N PRO A 233 3.42 -7.17 4.69
CA PRO A 233 3.17 -7.37 6.12
C PRO A 233 3.67 -6.16 6.91
N PRO A 234 3.24 -5.96 8.16
CA PRO A 234 3.93 -5.08 9.09
C PRO A 234 5.43 -5.37 9.12
N TYR A 235 6.26 -4.32 9.03
CA TYR A 235 7.72 -4.43 9.00
C TYR A 235 8.45 -3.33 9.78
N VAL A 236 7.72 -2.46 10.48
CA VAL A 236 8.34 -1.39 11.27
C VAL A 236 8.91 -1.97 12.55
N ASP A 237 10.21 -1.77 12.78
CA ASP A 237 10.87 -2.23 13.97
C ASP A 237 10.56 -1.36 15.20
N ALA A 238 10.93 -1.84 16.39
CA ALA A 238 10.64 -1.15 17.65
C ALA A 238 11.29 0.23 17.79
N SER A 239 12.43 0.48 17.12
CA SER A 239 13.11 1.77 17.13
C SER A 239 12.37 2.77 16.23
N ASP A 240 12.06 2.36 15.01
CA ASP A 240 11.34 3.18 14.05
C ASP A 240 9.92 3.50 14.56
N MET A 241 9.25 2.55 15.25
CA MET A 241 7.94 2.78 15.88
C MET A 241 7.98 3.90 16.92
N ALA A 242 9.09 4.07 17.64
CA ALA A 242 9.23 5.12 18.65
C ALA A 242 9.43 6.52 18.05
N ASP A 243 9.89 6.60 16.80
CA ASP A 243 10.24 7.85 16.12
C ASP A 243 9.25 8.20 15.00
N LEU A 244 8.11 7.50 14.89
CA LEU A 244 7.11 7.75 13.87
C LEU A 244 6.56 9.18 13.93
N PRO A 245 6.42 9.87 12.79
CA PRO A 245 5.66 11.11 12.69
C PRO A 245 4.21 10.93 13.17
N GLN A 246 3.61 12.01 13.67
CA GLN A 246 2.26 11.97 14.23
C GLN A 246 1.20 11.49 13.24
N GLU A 247 1.38 11.77 11.97
CA GLU A 247 0.50 11.33 10.90
C GLU A 247 0.37 9.80 10.84
N PHE A 248 1.47 9.09 11.10
CA PHE A 248 1.49 7.62 11.10
C PHE A 248 0.82 7.01 12.35
N LEU A 249 0.69 7.78 13.43
CA LEU A 249 -0.01 7.33 14.64
C LEU A 249 -1.54 7.19 14.46
N HIS A 250 -2.08 7.69 13.35
CA HIS A 250 -3.47 7.47 12.95
C HIS A 250 -3.68 6.12 12.27
N GLU A 251 -2.60 5.50 11.77
CA GLU A 251 -2.68 4.16 11.17
C GLU A 251 -2.68 3.08 12.26
N PRO A 252 -3.34 1.92 12.03
CA PRO A 252 -3.38 0.88 13.06
C PRO A 252 -1.99 0.36 13.37
N GLU A 253 -1.61 0.32 14.64
CA GLU A 253 -0.32 -0.22 15.09
C GLU A 253 -0.08 -1.65 14.56
N LEU A 254 -1.15 -2.46 14.52
CA LEU A 254 -1.12 -3.82 13.97
C LEU A 254 -0.64 -3.88 12.51
N ALA A 255 -0.84 -2.82 11.73
CA ALA A 255 -0.42 -2.73 10.33
C ALA A 255 1.01 -2.20 10.15
N LEU A 256 1.67 -1.78 11.23
CA LEU A 256 3.01 -1.19 11.21
C LEU A 256 4.02 -2.05 11.98
N ALA A 257 3.74 -2.36 13.24
CA ALA A 257 4.70 -2.95 14.18
C ALA A 257 4.99 -4.43 13.87
N ALA A 258 6.28 -4.78 13.79
CA ALA A 258 6.72 -6.16 13.54
C ALA A 258 7.89 -6.59 14.43
N GLY A 259 7.77 -6.29 15.72
CA GLY A 259 8.71 -6.73 16.72
C GLY A 259 10.01 -5.95 16.77
N ARG A 260 11.06 -6.59 17.23
CA ARG A 260 12.32 -5.92 17.53
C ARG A 260 13.09 -5.45 16.29
N ASP A 261 13.04 -6.23 15.22
CA ASP A 261 13.81 -6.01 14.00
C ASP A 261 12.93 -5.92 12.72
N GLY A 262 11.61 -5.81 12.89
CA GLY A 262 10.67 -5.68 11.81
C GLY A 262 10.41 -6.96 11.02
N LEU A 263 10.83 -8.13 11.49
CA LEU A 263 10.79 -9.37 10.73
C LEU A 263 9.88 -10.47 11.29
N ASP A 264 9.15 -10.21 12.37
CA ASP A 264 8.37 -11.27 13.04
C ASP A 264 7.45 -12.00 12.06
N LEU A 265 6.61 -11.28 11.31
CA LEU A 265 5.69 -11.88 10.35
C LEU A 265 6.42 -12.46 9.13
N VAL A 266 7.45 -11.79 8.65
CA VAL A 266 8.25 -12.22 7.50
C VAL A 266 8.89 -13.58 7.75
N ARG A 267 9.44 -13.83 8.96
CA ARG A 267 9.98 -15.15 9.34
C ARG A 267 8.91 -16.24 9.25
N HIS A 268 7.70 -15.96 9.74
CA HIS A 268 6.59 -16.91 9.68
C HIS A 268 6.15 -17.22 8.24
N ILE A 269 6.07 -16.20 7.39
CA ILE A 269 5.73 -16.36 5.97
C ILE A 269 6.80 -17.19 5.27
N LEU A 270 8.09 -16.85 5.42
CA LEU A 270 9.20 -17.58 4.80
C LEU A 270 9.24 -19.07 5.21
N ALA A 271 8.99 -19.36 6.49
CA ALA A 271 9.00 -20.73 7.01
C ALA A 271 7.90 -21.63 6.41
N GLN A 272 6.78 -21.03 5.99
CA GLN A 272 5.59 -21.75 5.55
C GLN A 272 5.35 -21.69 4.03
N ALA A 273 5.84 -20.63 3.34
CA ALA A 273 5.51 -20.37 1.93
C ALA A 273 5.78 -21.57 1.00
N ALA A 274 6.86 -22.34 1.24
CA ALA A 274 7.21 -23.51 0.44
C ALA A 274 6.11 -24.57 0.39
N ASP A 275 5.32 -24.70 1.47
CA ASP A 275 4.26 -25.70 1.60
C ASP A 275 2.99 -25.30 0.83
N TYR A 276 2.85 -24.01 0.49
CA TYR A 276 1.68 -23.43 -0.16
C TYR A 276 1.93 -22.93 -1.60
N LEU A 277 3.16 -22.95 -2.08
CA LEU A 277 3.48 -22.59 -3.46
C LEU A 277 3.39 -23.80 -4.39
N THR A 278 2.81 -23.60 -5.58
CA THR A 278 2.95 -24.54 -6.71
C THR A 278 4.42 -24.69 -7.09
N ASP A 279 4.76 -25.70 -7.91
CA ASP A 279 6.18 -25.94 -8.29
C ASP A 279 6.81 -24.77 -9.01
N ASN A 280 6.03 -24.03 -9.79
CA ASN A 280 6.45 -22.83 -10.52
C ASN A 280 5.96 -21.53 -9.86
N GLY A 281 5.61 -21.57 -8.58
CA GLY A 281 5.10 -20.43 -7.86
C GLY A 281 6.16 -19.40 -7.48
N LEU A 282 5.69 -18.18 -7.17
CA LEU A 282 6.49 -17.04 -6.77
C LEU A 282 6.02 -16.52 -5.40
N LEU A 283 6.99 -16.22 -4.53
CA LEU A 283 6.79 -15.46 -3.30
C LEU A 283 7.32 -14.04 -3.50
N VAL A 284 6.51 -13.04 -3.17
CA VAL A 284 6.92 -11.63 -3.17
C VAL A 284 6.57 -11.00 -1.82
N ILE A 285 7.55 -10.43 -1.15
CA ILE A 285 7.36 -9.79 0.17
C ILE A 285 8.00 -8.40 0.19
N GLU A 286 7.27 -7.45 0.73
CA GLU A 286 7.77 -6.15 1.11
C GLU A 286 8.23 -6.19 2.58
N VAL A 287 9.43 -5.67 2.84
CA VAL A 287 10.00 -5.51 4.19
C VAL A 287 10.48 -4.09 4.45
N GLY A 288 10.32 -3.19 3.49
CA GLY A 288 10.69 -1.78 3.60
C GLY A 288 12.07 -1.56 4.25
N ASN A 289 12.10 -0.77 5.32
CA ASN A 289 13.33 -0.43 6.05
C ASN A 289 14.00 -1.65 6.72
N SER A 290 13.28 -2.75 6.94
CA SER A 290 13.83 -3.97 7.54
C SER A 290 14.62 -4.85 6.55
N GLU A 291 14.87 -4.37 5.30
CA GLU A 291 15.74 -5.05 4.34
C GLU A 291 17.12 -5.39 4.92
N TRP A 292 17.75 -4.44 5.63
CA TRP A 292 19.06 -4.68 6.23
C TRP A 292 19.00 -5.79 7.28
N ALA A 293 18.00 -5.78 8.15
CA ALA A 293 17.81 -6.81 9.17
C ALA A 293 17.60 -8.19 8.54
N LEU A 294 16.79 -8.28 7.44
CA LEU A 294 16.57 -9.52 6.72
C LEU A 294 17.86 -10.07 6.09
N ARG A 295 18.68 -9.20 5.50
CA ARG A 295 19.99 -9.58 4.94
C ARG A 295 20.96 -10.11 6.01
N GLN A 296 20.89 -9.61 7.23
CA GLN A 296 21.71 -10.10 8.34
C GLN A 296 21.18 -11.43 8.87
N ALA A 297 19.85 -11.54 9.08
CA ALA A 297 19.23 -12.75 9.60
C ALA A 297 19.46 -13.97 8.68
N PHE A 298 19.47 -13.74 7.35
CA PHE A 298 19.63 -14.78 6.34
C PHE A 298 20.78 -14.50 5.37
N ALA A 299 21.98 -14.26 5.92
CA ALA A 299 23.15 -13.81 5.16
C ALA A 299 23.61 -14.77 4.04
N LYS A 300 23.22 -16.05 4.09
CA LYS A 300 23.57 -17.06 3.09
C LYS A 300 22.55 -17.17 1.96
N ILE A 301 21.34 -16.59 2.14
CA ILE A 301 20.25 -16.68 1.19
C ILE A 301 20.32 -15.49 0.23
N LYS A 302 20.22 -15.80 -1.07
CA LYS A 302 20.17 -14.80 -2.11
C LYS A 302 18.71 -14.45 -2.42
N PHE A 303 18.21 -13.39 -1.79
CA PHE A 303 16.94 -12.78 -2.14
C PHE A 303 17.06 -12.01 -3.45
N HIS A 304 16.07 -12.09 -4.34
CA HIS A 304 15.98 -11.24 -5.52
C HIS A 304 15.34 -9.91 -5.14
N TRP A 305 16.18 -8.92 -4.83
CA TRP A 305 15.72 -7.57 -4.50
C TRP A 305 15.25 -6.85 -5.74
N LEU A 306 14.07 -6.27 -5.65
CA LEU A 306 13.39 -5.62 -6.76
C LEU A 306 13.60 -4.10 -6.69
N HIS A 307 13.68 -3.47 -7.85
CA HIS A 307 13.81 -2.02 -8.00
C HIS A 307 12.60 -1.48 -8.74
N PHE A 308 12.15 -0.30 -8.35
CA PHE A 308 10.94 0.31 -8.88
C PHE A 308 11.23 1.67 -9.51
N ASN A 309 10.56 1.99 -10.62
CA ASN A 309 10.75 3.27 -11.31
C ASN A 309 10.10 4.44 -10.56
N ARG A 310 9.00 4.16 -9.85
CA ARG A 310 8.24 5.15 -9.09
C ARG A 310 8.71 5.32 -7.65
N GLY A 311 9.86 4.73 -7.31
CA GLY A 311 10.38 4.73 -5.95
C GLY A 311 9.87 3.56 -5.12
N GLY A 312 10.34 3.48 -3.86
CA GLY A 312 10.13 2.35 -2.97
C GLY A 312 11.30 1.36 -3.01
N ALA A 313 11.52 0.67 -1.91
CA ALA A 313 12.60 -0.29 -1.70
C ALA A 313 12.16 -1.38 -0.73
N GLY A 314 13.03 -2.36 -0.51
CA GLY A 314 12.77 -3.42 0.46
C GLY A 314 11.71 -4.43 0.00
N VAL A 315 11.57 -4.65 -1.30
CA VAL A 315 10.74 -5.74 -1.84
C VAL A 315 11.64 -6.79 -2.45
N PHE A 316 11.39 -8.04 -2.12
CA PHE A 316 12.12 -9.17 -2.69
C PHE A 316 11.21 -10.26 -3.23
N ALA A 317 11.77 -11.09 -4.10
CA ALA A 317 11.12 -12.28 -4.62
C ALA A 317 11.95 -13.54 -4.37
N LEU A 318 11.26 -14.68 -4.18
CA LEU A 318 11.83 -16.04 -4.16
C LEU A 318 10.94 -16.96 -5.00
N THR A 319 11.56 -17.83 -5.79
CA THR A 319 10.83 -18.92 -6.45
C THR A 319 10.44 -20.00 -5.45
N ALA A 320 9.42 -20.79 -5.77
CA ALA A 320 9.03 -21.95 -4.96
C ALA A 320 10.22 -22.91 -4.71
N GLN A 321 11.09 -23.08 -5.71
CA GLN A 321 12.31 -23.88 -5.57
C GLN A 321 13.25 -23.31 -4.49
N GLN A 322 13.46 -21.98 -4.49
CA GLN A 322 14.29 -21.30 -3.48
C GLN A 322 13.64 -21.39 -2.09
N CYS A 323 12.33 -21.21 -2.00
CA CYS A 323 11.61 -21.39 -0.73
C CYS A 323 11.79 -22.80 -0.16
N ARG A 324 11.68 -23.83 -1.00
CA ARG A 324 11.89 -25.23 -0.58
C ARG A 324 13.35 -25.51 -0.20
N LEU A 325 14.31 -24.97 -0.96
CA LEU A 325 15.75 -25.16 -0.69
C LEU A 325 16.14 -24.63 0.69
N HIS A 326 15.57 -23.51 1.09
CA HIS A 326 15.92 -22.80 2.33
C HIS A 326 14.91 -22.99 3.48
N GLN A 327 13.87 -23.82 3.27
CA GLN A 327 12.78 -23.95 4.25
C GLN A 327 13.26 -24.35 5.66
N ALA A 328 14.24 -25.26 5.73
CA ALA A 328 14.78 -25.68 7.02
C ALA A 328 15.49 -24.52 7.77
N GLU A 329 16.18 -23.64 7.04
CA GLU A 329 16.81 -22.46 7.60
C GLU A 329 15.77 -21.42 8.06
N PHE A 330 14.71 -21.21 7.25
CA PHE A 330 13.59 -20.35 7.62
C PHE A 330 12.85 -20.85 8.87
N LYS A 331 12.57 -22.16 8.95
CA LYS A 331 11.94 -22.76 10.14
C LYS A 331 12.79 -22.65 11.40
N ALA A 332 14.11 -22.82 11.29
CA ALA A 332 15.03 -22.66 12.41
C ALA A 332 15.10 -21.20 12.95
N ALA A 333 14.80 -20.21 12.11
CA ALA A 333 14.79 -18.80 12.51
C ALA A 333 13.52 -18.38 13.28
N LEU A 334 12.53 -19.25 13.43
CA LEU A 334 11.34 -19.01 14.28
C LEU A 334 11.66 -19.25 15.77
N ASP A 335 12.67 -20.06 16.06
CA ASP A 335 13.05 -20.44 17.41
C ASP A 335 14.24 -19.61 17.96
N ALA A 336 14.76 -18.66 17.19
CA ALA A 336 15.94 -17.84 17.50
C ALA A 336 15.55 -16.45 18.03
#